data_be2f7e307022f8f6730483e310715737
#
_entry.id   be2f7e307022f8f6730483e310715737
#
_cell.length_a   1.000
_cell.length_b   1.000
_cell.length_c   1.000
_cell.angle_alpha   90.00
_cell.angle_beta   90.00
_cell.angle_gamma   90.00
#
_symmetry.space_group_name_H-M   'P 1'
#
loop_
_entity.id
_entity.type
_entity.pdbx_description
1 polymer ?
#
loop_
_entity_poly.entity_id
_entity_poly.type
_entity_poly.pdbx_seq_one_letter_code
_entity_poly.pdbx_strand_id
1 'polypeptide(L)'
;VNDNIDRGIDLEEGDELMLFFVYPNSIITYAKATLLNVKDISVTYIAKGDPVTIDAIRASDLLTSLLKKIGLKDYTGEIKTGNIPIPYIMAAESVRGIKDAKIHTSFSKFTEFAKAVLGYDWEIDDVNRKVIFKPLGDFYDSVTDPLPLTEINSMTHTIDSSVVYSGVEVGYDKQEYDEINGRDEFHFTNSFSTGIKATDNVLKLISPYRADPYGIEFLVTERNEETKDTDSDNDVFIVDAVFGSGGLTPRTMIVEPSYPITGVLFPDTMFNAAYSPRNMLMANKGYVGMSASGLMFTSSEGNADVSIKGISERGGISIEDSDRLLRSDKIKVSTIGLSPFPGNYKGRVSCSFSGKTYVGYVSDITERIGKGQTVDYELLLKNIT
;
A
#
# COMPACT_ATOMS: atom_id res chain seq x y z
N VAL A 1 -30.52 29.36 35.42
CA VAL A 1 -29.76 28.14 35.24
C VAL A 1 -29.25 28.22 33.82
N ASN A 2 -27.93 28.45 33.67
CA ASN A 2 -27.26 28.34 32.37
C ASN A 2 -26.71 26.92 32.33
N ASP A 3 -27.40 26.00 31.73
CA ASP A 3 -26.85 24.71 31.40
C ASP A 3 -26.47 24.72 29.92
N ASN A 4 -25.15 24.76 29.64
CA ASN A 4 -24.63 24.35 28.36
C ASN A 4 -24.62 22.82 28.34
N ILE A 5 -25.55 22.24 27.62
CA ILE A 5 -25.55 20.80 27.37
C ILE A 5 -24.76 20.59 26.05
N ASP A 6 -23.48 20.30 26.20
CA ASP A 6 -22.65 19.85 25.11
C ASP A 6 -22.65 18.30 25.12
N ARG A 7 -23.57 17.71 24.38
CA ARG A 7 -23.65 16.26 24.19
C ARG A 7 -23.80 15.99 22.70
N GLY A 8 -22.86 15.27 22.15
CA GLY A 8 -23.05 14.63 20.86
C GLY A 8 -24.22 13.65 20.95
N ILE A 9 -25.18 13.80 20.08
CA ILE A 9 -26.33 12.90 19.93
C ILE A 9 -26.27 12.38 18.50
N ASP A 10 -26.17 11.06 18.36
CA ASP A 10 -26.31 10.43 17.04
C ASP A 10 -27.78 10.40 16.67
N LEU A 11 -28.15 11.05 15.57
CA LEU A 11 -29.50 11.08 15.01
C LEU A 11 -29.53 10.30 13.70
N GLU A 12 -30.54 9.46 13.55
CA GLU A 12 -30.83 8.77 12.29
C GLU A 12 -31.87 9.55 11.46
N GLU A 13 -32.00 9.22 10.18
CA GLU A 13 -33.01 9.83 9.33
C GLU A 13 -34.44 9.54 9.85
N GLY A 14 -35.16 10.58 10.16
CA GLY A 14 -36.52 10.50 10.74
C GLY A 14 -36.57 10.71 12.24
N ASP A 15 -35.45 10.88 12.92
CA ASP A 15 -35.41 11.20 14.34
C ASP A 15 -35.88 12.64 14.58
N GLU A 16 -36.67 12.83 15.66
CA GLU A 16 -37.14 14.14 16.10
C GLU A 16 -36.43 14.57 17.38
N LEU A 17 -35.83 15.76 17.38
CA LEU A 17 -35.25 16.36 18.58
C LEU A 17 -36.32 17.14 19.35
N MET A 18 -36.66 16.65 20.55
CA MET A 18 -37.60 17.33 21.41
C MET A 18 -36.92 17.81 22.69
N LEU A 19 -37.16 19.06 23.07
CA LEU A 19 -36.76 19.64 24.35
C LEU A 19 -37.83 19.43 25.41
N PHE A 20 -37.48 18.64 26.44
CA PHE A 20 -38.37 18.40 27.59
C PHE A 20 -37.87 19.15 28.82
N PHE A 21 -38.80 19.80 29.50
CA PHE A 21 -38.56 20.34 30.85
C PHE A 21 -39.09 19.36 31.90
N VAL A 22 -38.17 18.75 32.65
CA VAL A 22 -38.54 17.82 33.74
C VAL A 22 -38.52 18.57 35.04
N TYR A 23 -39.70 18.66 35.70
CA TYR A 23 -39.80 19.18 37.04
C TYR A 23 -39.61 18.05 38.09
N PRO A 24 -38.75 18.23 39.09
CA PRO A 24 -38.41 17.14 40.00
C PRO A 24 -39.49 16.78 41.05
N ASN A 25 -40.64 17.43 41.03
CA ASN A 25 -41.72 17.15 42.01
C ASN A 25 -43.05 16.77 41.35
N SER A 26 -43.56 15.62 41.72
CA SER A 26 -44.64 14.88 41.11
C SER A 26 -46.08 15.36 41.41
N ILE A 27 -46.31 16.60 41.79
CA ILE A 27 -47.67 17.14 42.06
C ILE A 27 -47.82 18.49 41.37
N ILE A 28 -47.95 18.49 40.05
CA ILE A 28 -48.36 19.68 39.31
C ILE A 28 -49.43 19.26 38.30
N THR A 29 -50.64 19.71 38.50
CA THR A 29 -51.75 19.43 37.59
C THR A 29 -51.69 20.28 36.32
N TYR A 30 -51.05 21.43 36.34
CA TYR A 30 -50.77 22.28 35.20
C TYR A 30 -49.53 23.13 35.46
N ALA A 31 -48.54 23.07 34.59
CA ALA A 31 -47.42 23.99 34.55
C ALA A 31 -47.39 24.69 33.20
N LYS A 32 -47.39 26.02 33.19
CA LYS A 32 -47.06 26.82 32.01
C LYS A 32 -45.63 27.28 32.14
N ALA A 33 -44.73 26.69 31.35
CA ALA A 33 -43.38 27.18 31.22
C ALA A 33 -43.34 28.32 30.19
N THR A 34 -42.89 29.51 30.60
CA THR A 34 -42.63 30.62 29.69
C THR A 34 -41.12 30.76 29.56
N LEU A 35 -40.60 30.55 28.38
CA LEU A 35 -39.19 30.79 28.04
C LEU A 35 -38.99 32.30 27.97
N LEU A 36 -38.27 32.86 28.95
CA LEU A 36 -37.91 34.27 29.00
C LEU A 36 -36.45 34.40 28.49
N ASN A 37 -36.24 35.25 27.52
CA ASN A 37 -34.91 35.58 26.97
C ASN A 37 -34.14 34.40 26.35
N VAL A 38 -34.77 33.58 25.52
CA VAL A 38 -34.05 32.72 24.61
C VAL A 38 -33.38 33.59 23.57
N LYS A 39 -32.07 33.79 23.68
CA LYS A 39 -31.34 34.61 22.72
C LYS A 39 -30.98 33.83 21.46
N ASP A 40 -30.52 32.61 21.62
CA ASP A 40 -30.18 31.74 20.52
C ASP A 40 -30.39 30.27 20.91
N ILE A 41 -31.04 29.50 20.08
CA ILE A 41 -31.00 28.04 20.08
C ILE A 41 -30.38 27.68 18.75
N SER A 42 -29.16 27.12 18.81
CA SER A 42 -28.51 26.57 17.64
C SER A 42 -28.33 25.07 17.80
N VAL A 43 -28.68 24.33 16.79
CA VAL A 43 -28.38 22.90 16.69
C VAL A 43 -27.35 22.79 15.58
N THR A 44 -26.12 22.40 15.94
CA THR A 44 -25.09 22.06 14.97
C THR A 44 -25.07 20.56 14.83
N TYR A 45 -25.26 20.07 13.62
CA TYR A 45 -25.21 18.66 13.32
C TYR A 45 -24.35 18.43 12.08
N ILE A 46 -23.69 17.29 12.05
CA ILE A 46 -22.98 16.81 10.86
C ILE A 46 -24.00 15.98 10.08
N ALA A 47 -24.56 16.56 9.03
CA ALA A 47 -25.41 15.82 8.10
C ALA A 47 -24.56 15.07 7.09
N LYS A 48 -25.01 13.89 6.70
CA LYS A 48 -24.49 13.25 5.49
C LYS A 48 -24.78 14.17 4.31
N GLY A 49 -23.73 14.54 3.60
CA GLY A 49 -23.88 15.32 2.37
C GLY A 49 -24.58 14.52 1.28
N ASP A 50 -25.03 15.19 0.23
CA ASP A 50 -25.59 14.52 -0.92
C ASP A 50 -24.58 13.57 -1.59
N PRO A 51 -25.04 12.44 -2.15
CA PRO A 51 -24.18 11.54 -2.90
C PRO A 51 -23.44 12.23 -4.03
N VAL A 52 -22.15 12.00 -4.13
CA VAL A 52 -21.31 12.56 -5.19
C VAL A 52 -20.74 11.46 -6.08
N THR A 53 -20.67 11.74 -7.38
CA THR A 53 -19.99 10.86 -8.33
C THR A 53 -18.54 11.32 -8.46
N ILE A 54 -17.62 10.37 -8.37
CA ILE A 54 -16.18 10.57 -8.52
C ILE A 54 -15.68 9.63 -9.62
N ASP A 55 -14.98 10.17 -10.60
CA ASP A 55 -14.36 9.38 -11.64
C ASP A 55 -13.15 8.62 -11.11
N ALA A 56 -13.11 7.32 -11.38
CA ALA A 56 -12.00 6.45 -11.01
C ALA A 56 -11.55 5.61 -12.21
N ILE A 57 -10.26 5.29 -12.26
CA ILE A 57 -9.66 4.47 -13.31
C ILE A 57 -9.12 3.15 -12.72
N ARG A 58 -9.16 2.07 -13.48
CA ARG A 58 -8.46 0.84 -13.11
C ARG A 58 -6.95 1.06 -13.15
N ALA A 59 -6.23 0.46 -12.21
CA ALA A 59 -4.77 0.58 -12.17
C ALA A 59 -4.09 0.09 -13.47
N SER A 60 -4.62 -0.96 -14.13
CA SER A 60 -4.13 -1.45 -15.42
C SER A 60 -4.32 -0.45 -16.58
N ASP A 61 -5.42 0.31 -16.56
CA ASP A 61 -5.72 1.30 -17.60
C ASP A 61 -4.84 2.54 -17.40
N LEU A 62 -4.61 2.95 -16.14
CA LEU A 62 -3.65 4.00 -15.82
C LEU A 62 -2.25 3.60 -16.27
N LEU A 63 -1.80 2.37 -15.93
CA LEU A 63 -0.51 1.84 -16.36
C LEU A 63 -0.37 1.90 -17.88
N THR A 64 -1.38 1.41 -18.63
CA THR A 64 -1.39 1.47 -20.10
C THR A 64 -1.26 2.90 -20.63
N SER A 65 -1.92 3.85 -19.96
CA SER A 65 -1.84 5.27 -20.32
C SER A 65 -0.44 5.85 -20.07
N LEU A 66 0.19 5.47 -18.97
CA LEU A 66 1.56 5.86 -18.62
C LEU A 66 2.57 5.28 -19.62
N LEU A 67 2.42 4.00 -20.02
CA LEU A 67 3.28 3.37 -21.03
C LEU A 67 3.24 4.12 -22.35
N LYS A 68 2.05 4.53 -22.81
CA LYS A 68 1.91 5.34 -24.02
C LYS A 68 2.65 6.69 -23.93
N LYS A 69 2.61 7.32 -22.75
CA LYS A 69 3.29 8.61 -22.52
C LYS A 69 4.82 8.50 -22.54
N ILE A 70 5.37 7.38 -22.06
CA ILE A 70 6.82 7.16 -22.09
C ILE A 70 7.35 6.56 -23.41
N GLY A 71 6.48 6.45 -24.41
CA GLY A 71 6.86 6.02 -25.78
C GLY A 71 6.55 4.55 -26.10
N LEU A 72 6.09 3.75 -25.14
CA LEU A 72 5.70 2.35 -25.34
C LEU A 72 4.25 2.25 -25.83
N LYS A 73 3.96 2.83 -27.00
CA LYS A 73 2.58 3.02 -27.51
C LYS A 73 1.83 1.70 -27.78
N ASP A 74 2.58 0.65 -28.15
CA ASP A 74 2.02 -0.65 -28.51
C ASP A 74 1.98 -1.62 -27.34
N TYR A 75 2.39 -1.16 -26.14
CA TYR A 75 2.35 -1.98 -24.93
C TYR A 75 1.09 -1.70 -24.11
N THR A 76 0.61 -2.75 -23.45
CA THR A 76 -0.50 -2.68 -22.48
C THR A 76 0.00 -3.03 -21.08
N GLY A 77 -0.61 -2.41 -20.08
CA GLY A 77 -0.35 -2.72 -18.68
C GLY A 77 -1.20 -3.90 -18.21
N GLU A 78 -0.58 -4.86 -17.56
CA GLU A 78 -1.25 -5.97 -16.89
C GLU A 78 -0.85 -5.99 -15.41
N ILE A 79 -1.81 -6.20 -14.52
CA ILE A 79 -1.57 -6.35 -13.09
C ILE A 79 -2.13 -7.69 -12.65
N LYS A 80 -1.27 -8.58 -12.18
CA LYS A 80 -1.68 -9.90 -11.69
C LYS A 80 -2.38 -9.78 -10.34
N THR A 81 -3.29 -10.69 -10.07
CA THR A 81 -3.94 -10.77 -8.76
C THR A 81 -2.96 -11.29 -7.72
N GLY A 82 -2.94 -10.66 -6.55
CA GLY A 82 -2.14 -11.06 -5.39
C GLY A 82 -2.99 -11.10 -4.13
N ASN A 83 -2.33 -10.99 -2.97
CA ASN A 83 -3.01 -11.08 -1.67
C ASN A 83 -3.76 -9.80 -1.28
N ILE A 84 -3.31 -8.64 -1.80
CA ILE A 84 -3.96 -7.35 -1.56
C ILE A 84 -4.85 -7.03 -2.76
N PRO A 85 -6.08 -6.55 -2.55
CA PRO A 85 -6.95 -6.11 -3.64
C PRO A 85 -6.28 -5.04 -4.49
N ILE A 86 -6.41 -5.14 -5.82
CA ILE A 86 -5.92 -4.11 -6.73
C ILE A 86 -6.90 -2.94 -6.69
N PRO A 87 -6.47 -1.74 -6.25
CA PRO A 87 -7.39 -0.61 -6.08
C PRO A 87 -7.77 0.03 -7.42
N TYR A 88 -8.88 0.76 -7.39
CA TYR A 88 -9.15 1.84 -8.32
C TYR A 88 -8.41 3.10 -7.90
N ILE A 89 -8.09 3.93 -8.87
CA ILE A 89 -7.28 5.14 -8.68
C ILE A 89 -8.13 6.36 -9.04
N MET A 90 -8.10 7.37 -8.18
CA MET A 90 -8.83 8.63 -8.34
C MET A 90 -7.86 9.81 -8.28
N ALA A 91 -8.10 10.83 -9.10
CA ALA A 91 -7.41 12.10 -8.98
C ALA A 91 -8.07 12.97 -7.90
N ALA A 92 -7.30 13.73 -7.15
CA ALA A 92 -7.84 14.73 -6.22
C ALA A 92 -8.74 15.75 -6.94
N GLU A 93 -8.37 16.19 -8.14
CA GLU A 93 -9.21 17.04 -8.99
C GLU A 93 -10.59 16.41 -9.25
N SER A 94 -10.66 15.07 -9.48
CA SER A 94 -11.92 14.37 -9.67
C SER A 94 -12.74 14.33 -8.37
N VAL A 95 -12.08 14.15 -7.23
CA VAL A 95 -12.70 14.19 -5.91
C VAL A 95 -13.32 15.56 -5.65
N ARG A 96 -12.62 16.63 -5.99
CA ARG A 96 -13.12 18.01 -5.94
C ARG A 96 -14.20 18.36 -6.98
N GLY A 97 -14.45 17.48 -7.95
CA GLY A 97 -15.40 17.70 -9.01
C GLY A 97 -14.94 18.70 -10.09
N ILE A 98 -13.62 18.88 -10.23
CA ILE A 98 -13.03 19.72 -11.26
C ILE A 98 -13.29 19.09 -12.63
N LYS A 99 -13.75 19.90 -13.57
CA LYS A 99 -14.02 19.46 -14.94
C LYS A 99 -12.72 19.07 -15.64
N ASP A 100 -12.76 17.99 -16.42
CA ASP A 100 -11.60 17.46 -17.14
C ASP A 100 -10.41 17.11 -16.23
N ALA A 101 -10.71 16.62 -15.02
CA ALA A 101 -9.77 16.21 -13.98
C ALA A 101 -8.63 15.32 -14.52
N LYS A 102 -7.43 15.56 -14.05
CA LYS A 102 -6.22 14.84 -14.47
C LYS A 102 -5.58 14.11 -13.29
N ILE A 103 -5.00 12.95 -13.57
CA ILE A 103 -4.18 12.25 -12.60
C ILE A 103 -2.73 12.71 -12.76
N HIS A 104 -2.21 13.43 -11.76
CA HIS A 104 -0.85 13.97 -11.74
C HIS A 104 0.14 12.90 -11.26
N THR A 105 0.57 12.03 -12.18
CA THR A 105 1.45 10.91 -11.84
C THR A 105 2.44 10.57 -12.97
N SER A 106 3.38 9.65 -12.65
CA SER A 106 4.39 9.14 -13.56
C SER A 106 4.51 7.62 -13.42
N PHE A 107 5.21 6.98 -14.37
CA PHE A 107 5.52 5.55 -14.29
C PHE A 107 6.32 5.22 -13.02
N SER A 108 7.27 6.08 -12.61
CA SER A 108 8.02 5.90 -11.36
C SER A 108 7.11 5.90 -10.14
N LYS A 109 6.21 6.90 -9.99
CA LYS A 109 5.24 6.93 -8.89
C LYS A 109 4.32 5.71 -8.90
N PHE A 110 3.94 5.23 -10.07
CA PHE A 110 3.15 4.01 -10.19
C PHE A 110 3.93 2.78 -9.70
N THR A 111 5.21 2.66 -10.05
CA THR A 111 6.05 1.55 -9.56
C THR A 111 6.28 1.60 -8.05
N GLU A 112 6.49 2.80 -7.49
CA GLU A 112 6.62 3.02 -6.05
C GLU A 112 5.33 2.61 -5.31
N PHE A 113 4.16 3.02 -5.81
CA PHE A 113 2.87 2.57 -5.30
C PHE A 113 2.73 1.04 -5.34
N ALA A 114 2.97 0.42 -6.50
CA ALA A 114 2.83 -1.02 -6.67
C ALA A 114 3.76 -1.80 -5.74
N LYS A 115 4.99 -1.34 -5.55
CA LYS A 115 5.94 -1.91 -4.61
C LYS A 115 5.50 -1.72 -3.17
N ALA A 116 5.20 -0.49 -2.76
CA ALA A 116 4.90 -0.17 -1.37
C ALA A 116 3.59 -0.83 -0.92
N VAL A 117 2.49 -0.66 -1.66
CA VAL A 117 1.16 -1.13 -1.27
C VAL A 117 0.95 -2.60 -1.58
N LEU A 118 1.31 -3.05 -2.79
CA LEU A 118 0.99 -4.40 -3.26
C LEU A 118 2.13 -5.41 -3.05
N GLY A 119 3.36 -4.95 -2.82
CA GLY A 119 4.55 -5.82 -2.78
C GLY A 119 4.91 -6.37 -4.16
N TYR A 120 4.66 -5.60 -5.22
CA TYR A 120 4.86 -6.01 -6.61
C TYR A 120 6.15 -5.46 -7.19
N ASP A 121 6.65 -6.15 -8.19
CA ASP A 121 7.63 -5.68 -9.15
C ASP A 121 7.08 -5.92 -10.57
N TRP A 122 7.82 -5.54 -11.58
CA TRP A 122 7.35 -5.58 -12.96
C TRP A 122 8.38 -6.18 -13.92
N GLU A 123 7.88 -6.72 -15.02
CA GLU A 123 8.67 -7.22 -16.13
C GLU A 123 8.06 -6.82 -17.48
N ILE A 124 8.89 -6.85 -18.52
CA ILE A 124 8.45 -6.60 -19.89
C ILE A 124 8.32 -7.95 -20.62
N ASP A 125 7.15 -8.19 -21.15
CA ASP A 125 6.89 -9.28 -22.11
C ASP A 125 6.86 -8.68 -23.52
N ASP A 126 8.01 -8.70 -24.17
CA ASP A 126 8.19 -8.15 -25.52
C ASP A 126 7.41 -8.94 -26.59
N VAL A 127 7.19 -10.23 -26.36
CA VAL A 127 6.46 -11.10 -27.28
C VAL A 127 5.00 -10.69 -27.35
N ASN A 128 4.38 -10.48 -26.21
CA ASN A 128 2.97 -10.11 -26.08
C ASN A 128 2.75 -8.60 -25.95
N ARG A 129 3.80 -7.80 -26.01
CA ARG A 129 3.76 -6.34 -25.86
C ARG A 129 3.07 -5.91 -24.57
N LYS A 130 3.50 -6.48 -23.44
CA LYS A 130 2.94 -6.21 -22.12
C LYS A 130 4.01 -5.76 -21.14
N VAL A 131 3.62 -4.86 -20.21
CA VAL A 131 4.33 -4.62 -18.97
C VAL A 131 3.49 -5.21 -17.85
N ILE A 132 4.03 -6.22 -17.16
CA ILE A 132 3.30 -7.05 -16.22
C ILE A 132 3.78 -6.75 -14.81
N PHE A 133 2.88 -6.28 -13.96
CA PHE A 133 3.10 -6.17 -12.53
C PHE A 133 2.57 -7.42 -11.82
N LYS A 134 3.38 -8.01 -10.96
CA LYS A 134 3.02 -9.22 -10.21
C LYS A 134 3.71 -9.25 -8.85
N PRO A 135 3.19 -10.06 -7.89
CA PRO A 135 3.86 -10.23 -6.60
C PRO A 135 5.34 -10.57 -6.78
N LEU A 136 6.19 -9.96 -5.96
CA LEU A 136 7.64 -10.14 -6.06
C LEU A 136 8.05 -11.62 -5.98
N GLY A 137 7.32 -12.42 -5.20
CA GLY A 137 7.53 -13.88 -5.11
C GLY A 137 7.37 -14.63 -6.44
N ASP A 138 6.53 -14.12 -7.35
CA ASP A 138 6.22 -14.78 -8.63
C ASP A 138 7.35 -14.64 -9.66
N PHE A 139 8.37 -13.84 -9.36
CA PHE A 139 9.59 -13.76 -10.19
C PHE A 139 10.55 -14.94 -9.94
N TYR A 140 10.34 -15.67 -8.86
CA TYR A 140 11.25 -16.73 -8.44
C TYR A 140 10.55 -18.09 -8.52
N ASP A 141 10.93 -18.88 -9.52
CA ASP A 141 10.45 -20.26 -9.66
C ASP A 141 10.98 -21.14 -8.52
N SER A 142 10.06 -21.72 -7.74
CA SER A 142 10.40 -22.65 -6.66
C SER A 142 10.07 -24.11 -6.98
N VAL A 143 9.45 -24.39 -8.12
CA VAL A 143 8.93 -25.71 -8.49
C VAL A 143 9.92 -26.50 -9.34
N THR A 144 10.60 -25.83 -10.27
CA THR A 144 11.56 -26.48 -11.17
C THR A 144 12.85 -26.86 -10.43
N ASP A 145 13.39 -28.04 -10.65
CA ASP A 145 14.67 -28.44 -10.10
C ASP A 145 15.80 -27.52 -10.58
N PRO A 146 16.73 -27.15 -9.69
CA PRO A 146 17.82 -26.26 -10.06
C PRO A 146 18.78 -26.94 -11.04
N LEU A 147 19.15 -26.24 -12.12
CA LEU A 147 20.13 -26.72 -13.06
C LEU A 147 21.54 -26.62 -12.45
N PRO A 148 22.36 -27.69 -12.52
CA PRO A 148 23.69 -27.67 -11.93
C PRO A 148 24.69 -26.86 -12.78
N LEU A 149 25.47 -26.01 -12.11
CA LEU A 149 26.70 -25.44 -12.64
C LEU A 149 27.83 -26.42 -12.37
N THR A 150 28.54 -26.82 -13.42
CA THR A 150 29.69 -27.74 -13.37
C THR A 150 30.97 -27.01 -13.70
N GLU A 151 32.13 -27.69 -13.57
CA GLU A 151 33.46 -27.15 -13.94
C GLU A 151 33.78 -25.82 -13.22
N ILE A 152 33.47 -25.75 -11.90
CA ILE A 152 33.69 -24.55 -11.12
C ILE A 152 35.18 -24.32 -10.91
N ASN A 153 35.65 -23.19 -11.42
CA ASN A 153 37.05 -22.74 -11.30
C ASN A 153 37.25 -21.94 -9.97
N SER A 154 36.34 -21.04 -9.69
CA SER A 154 36.39 -20.22 -8.46
C SER A 154 35.01 -19.80 -8.00
N MET A 155 34.89 -19.52 -6.70
CA MET A 155 33.68 -18.99 -6.12
C MET A 155 34.00 -17.92 -5.08
N THR A 156 33.27 -16.83 -5.12
CA THR A 156 33.31 -15.77 -4.09
C THR A 156 31.94 -15.62 -3.47
N HIS A 157 31.89 -15.65 -2.16
CA HIS A 157 30.68 -15.48 -1.37
C HIS A 157 30.74 -14.13 -0.65
N THR A 158 29.76 -13.28 -0.84
CA THR A 158 29.67 -11.95 -0.24
C THR A 158 28.26 -11.71 0.29
N ILE A 159 28.14 -10.78 1.24
CA ILE A 159 26.83 -10.26 1.68
C ILE A 159 26.51 -9.02 0.84
N ASP A 160 25.32 -8.97 0.28
CA ASP A 160 24.81 -7.78 -0.37
C ASP A 160 24.31 -6.79 0.68
N SER A 161 25.14 -5.82 1.02
CA SER A 161 24.81 -4.81 2.02
C SER A 161 23.62 -3.91 1.60
N SER A 162 23.30 -3.84 0.31
CA SER A 162 22.19 -3.01 -0.19
C SER A 162 20.81 -3.53 0.21
N VAL A 163 20.70 -4.83 0.51
CA VAL A 163 19.46 -5.47 0.97
C VAL A 163 19.46 -5.81 2.46
N VAL A 164 20.44 -5.27 3.21
CA VAL A 164 20.48 -5.38 4.67
C VAL A 164 20.00 -4.06 5.26
N TYR A 165 18.92 -4.12 6.02
CA TYR A 165 18.25 -2.96 6.58
C TYR A 165 18.25 -2.98 8.11
N SER A 166 18.53 -1.84 8.73
CA SER A 166 18.37 -1.62 10.16
C SER A 166 16.93 -1.32 10.55
N GLY A 167 16.15 -0.79 9.61
CA GLY A 167 14.73 -0.43 9.81
C GLY A 167 13.94 -0.41 8.52
N VAL A 168 12.63 -0.29 8.69
CA VAL A 168 11.66 -0.15 7.60
C VAL A 168 10.71 0.98 7.94
N GLU A 169 10.52 1.91 7.02
CA GLU A 169 9.46 2.92 7.04
C GLU A 169 8.39 2.50 6.04
N VAL A 170 7.13 2.43 6.47
CA VAL A 170 6.04 1.93 5.64
C VAL A 170 4.77 2.74 5.85
N GLY A 171 4.05 3.01 4.77
CA GLY A 171 2.77 3.72 4.81
C GLY A 171 2.66 4.78 3.73
N TYR A 172 2.17 5.93 4.14
CA TYR A 172 1.86 7.06 3.26
C TYR A 172 2.50 8.32 3.82
N ASP A 173 2.84 9.27 2.96
CA ASP A 173 3.29 10.58 3.39
C ASP A 173 2.19 11.26 4.22
N LYS A 174 2.58 11.79 5.38
CA LYS A 174 1.67 12.54 6.23
C LYS A 174 1.17 13.78 5.50
N GLN A 175 -0.14 14.01 5.58
CA GLN A 175 -0.78 15.25 5.15
C GLN A 175 -1.38 15.95 6.38
N GLU A 176 -1.35 17.25 6.34
CA GLU A 176 -1.96 18.09 7.35
C GLU A 176 -3.22 18.73 6.76
N TYR A 177 -4.37 18.21 7.16
CA TYR A 177 -5.65 18.85 6.90
C TYR A 177 -6.08 19.54 8.19
N ASP A 178 -6.21 20.87 8.17
CA ASP A 178 -6.46 21.67 9.37
C ASP A 178 -7.73 21.25 10.13
N GLU A 179 -8.73 20.72 9.42
CA GLU A 179 -10.04 20.41 9.99
C GLU A 179 -10.20 18.97 10.47
N ILE A 180 -9.30 18.06 10.14
CA ILE A 180 -9.42 16.62 10.47
C ILE A 180 -8.25 16.09 11.29
N ASN A 181 -7.51 16.98 11.93
CA ASN A 181 -6.43 16.60 12.84
C ASN A 181 -6.96 15.79 14.04
N GLY A 182 -6.26 14.70 14.35
CA GLY A 182 -6.51 13.87 15.53
C GLY A 182 -7.50 12.73 15.34
N ARG A 183 -7.98 12.48 14.12
CA ARG A 183 -8.75 11.26 13.81
C ARG A 183 -7.81 10.07 13.61
N ASP A 184 -8.37 8.86 13.79
CA ASP A 184 -7.64 7.61 13.54
C ASP A 184 -7.54 7.37 12.03
N GLU A 185 -6.33 7.46 11.51
CA GLU A 185 -6.09 7.35 10.08
C GLU A 185 -4.99 6.33 9.78
N PHE A 186 -5.05 5.74 8.58
CA PHE A 186 -3.98 4.88 8.08
C PHE A 186 -3.01 5.58 7.11
N HIS A 187 -3.25 6.81 6.76
CA HIS A 187 -2.45 7.57 5.81
C HIS A 187 -1.19 8.20 6.43
N PHE A 188 -0.51 7.49 7.27
CA PHE A 188 0.70 7.93 7.95
C PHE A 188 1.82 6.89 7.79
N THR A 189 3.02 7.26 8.22
CA THR A 189 4.19 6.41 8.18
C THR A 189 4.44 5.75 9.53
N ASN A 190 4.58 4.43 9.51
CA ASN A 190 5.06 3.63 10.63
C ASN A 190 6.51 3.23 10.41
N SER A 191 7.29 3.28 11.49
CA SER A 191 8.68 2.86 11.51
C SER A 191 8.86 1.58 12.33
N PHE A 192 9.65 0.66 11.78
CA PHE A 192 9.98 -0.61 12.41
C PHE A 192 11.49 -0.83 12.42
N SER A 193 12.00 -1.45 13.47
CA SER A 193 13.41 -1.88 13.58
C SER A 193 13.54 -3.37 13.28
N THR A 194 14.58 -3.74 12.54
CA THR A 194 14.97 -5.14 12.32
C THR A 194 15.86 -5.68 13.43
N GLY A 195 16.39 -4.80 14.29
CA GLY A 195 17.40 -5.12 15.30
C GLY A 195 18.83 -5.24 14.75
N ILE A 196 19.05 -5.10 13.45
CA ILE A 196 20.37 -5.12 12.81
C ILE A 196 21.04 -3.75 13.04
N LYS A 197 22.24 -3.79 13.64
CA LYS A 197 23.03 -2.57 13.97
C LYS A 197 24.25 -2.39 13.07
N ALA A 198 24.44 -3.28 12.10
CA ALA A 198 25.63 -3.26 11.23
C ALA A 198 25.48 -2.29 10.05
N THR A 199 24.34 -1.68 9.89
CA THR A 199 24.02 -0.74 8.80
C THR A 199 23.04 0.31 9.30
N ASP A 200 23.03 1.47 8.65
CA ASP A 200 22.04 2.55 8.85
C ASP A 200 21.00 2.57 7.70
N ASN A 201 21.02 1.58 6.81
CA ASN A 201 20.07 1.54 5.70
C ASN A 201 18.65 1.34 6.23
N VAL A 202 17.71 2.15 5.76
CA VAL A 202 16.28 2.05 6.03
C VAL A 202 15.56 1.77 4.73
N LEU A 203 14.77 0.70 4.72
CA LEU A 203 13.89 0.41 3.59
C LEU A 203 12.66 1.34 3.66
N LYS A 204 12.44 2.11 2.60
CA LYS A 204 11.28 2.99 2.49
C LYS A 204 10.23 2.36 1.59
N LEU A 205 9.08 2.07 2.18
CA LEU A 205 7.88 1.55 1.52
C LEU A 205 6.76 2.59 1.66
N ILE A 206 7.03 3.81 1.21
CA ILE A 206 6.10 4.93 1.25
C ILE A 206 5.40 5.03 -0.09
N SER A 207 4.07 4.98 -0.05
CA SER A 207 3.27 5.07 -1.27
C SER A 207 2.96 6.53 -1.62
N PRO A 208 3.22 6.93 -2.88
CA PRO A 208 2.78 8.24 -3.37
C PRO A 208 1.28 8.31 -3.70
N TYR A 209 0.58 7.16 -3.69
CA TYR A 209 -0.87 7.10 -3.83
C TYR A 209 -1.47 6.75 -2.47
N ARG A 210 -2.52 7.45 -2.09
CA ARG A 210 -3.02 7.53 -0.73
C ARG A 210 -4.30 6.72 -0.53
N ALA A 211 -4.32 5.83 0.46
CA ALA A 211 -5.54 5.23 0.98
C ALA A 211 -6.07 6.11 2.12
N ASP A 212 -6.60 7.28 1.79
CA ASP A 212 -6.94 8.34 2.72
C ASP A 212 -8.42 8.74 2.61
N PRO A 213 -9.32 8.06 3.32
CA PRO A 213 -10.75 8.38 3.31
C PRO A 213 -11.05 9.80 3.82
N TYR A 214 -10.31 10.27 4.80
CA TYR A 214 -10.51 11.62 5.36
C TYR A 214 -10.09 12.71 4.38
N GLY A 215 -8.96 12.51 3.67
CA GLY A 215 -8.55 13.41 2.60
C GLY A 215 -9.57 13.47 1.47
N ILE A 216 -10.19 12.34 1.13
CA ILE A 216 -11.28 12.31 0.14
C ILE A 216 -12.50 13.06 0.66
N GLU A 217 -12.92 12.83 1.92
CA GLU A 217 -14.03 13.57 2.53
C GLU A 217 -13.75 15.08 2.53
N PHE A 218 -12.56 15.48 2.95
CA PHE A 218 -12.16 16.89 2.95
C PHE A 218 -12.29 17.51 1.56
N LEU A 219 -11.72 16.88 0.54
CA LEU A 219 -11.78 17.39 -0.83
C LEU A 219 -13.20 17.39 -1.41
N VAL A 220 -14.07 16.49 -0.97
CA VAL A 220 -15.50 16.51 -1.37
C VAL A 220 -16.21 17.74 -0.79
N THR A 221 -15.87 18.17 0.41
CA THR A 221 -16.45 19.41 0.99
C THR A 221 -16.04 20.65 0.24
N GLU A 222 -14.85 20.64 -0.39
CA GLU A 222 -14.31 21.75 -1.18
C GLU A 222 -14.95 21.90 -2.59
N ARG A 223 -15.87 21.01 -2.99
CA ARG A 223 -16.48 21.02 -4.34
C ARG A 223 -17.23 22.30 -4.70
N ASN A 224 -17.75 22.99 -3.71
CA ASN A 224 -18.55 24.21 -3.90
C ASN A 224 -17.72 25.49 -3.75
N GLU A 225 -16.45 25.38 -3.41
CA GLU A 225 -15.57 26.53 -3.33
C GLU A 225 -14.98 26.87 -4.70
N GLU A 226 -14.88 28.17 -4.98
CA GLU A 226 -14.21 28.61 -6.21
C GLU A 226 -12.81 28.04 -6.27
N THR A 227 -12.48 27.43 -7.39
CA THR A 227 -11.25 26.69 -7.67
C THR A 227 -10.00 27.53 -7.43
N LYS A 228 -9.49 27.49 -6.21
CA LYS A 228 -8.09 27.80 -5.98
C LYS A 228 -7.31 26.53 -6.23
N ASP A 229 -6.30 26.64 -7.06
CA ASP A 229 -5.28 25.59 -7.21
C ASP A 229 -4.63 25.38 -5.83
N THR A 230 -4.75 24.17 -5.30
CA THR A 230 -4.19 23.78 -4.00
C THR A 230 -3.17 22.68 -4.21
N ASP A 231 -2.18 22.57 -3.34
CA ASP A 231 -1.18 21.49 -3.40
C ASP A 231 -1.83 20.09 -3.35
N SER A 232 -3.00 20.00 -2.70
CA SER A 232 -3.79 18.75 -2.62
C SER A 232 -4.40 18.32 -3.96
N ASP A 233 -4.54 19.18 -4.95
CA ASP A 233 -5.11 18.84 -6.27
C ASP A 233 -4.21 17.84 -7.03
N ASN A 234 -2.95 17.77 -6.69
CA ASN A 234 -1.99 16.82 -7.27
C ASN A 234 -2.03 15.44 -6.63
N ASP A 235 -2.77 15.26 -5.55
CA ASP A 235 -2.86 13.98 -4.85
C ASP A 235 -3.56 12.93 -5.70
N VAL A 236 -3.14 11.68 -5.48
CA VAL A 236 -3.72 10.51 -6.12
C VAL A 236 -4.20 9.57 -5.04
N PHE A 237 -5.48 9.24 -5.07
CA PHE A 237 -6.12 8.37 -4.10
C PHE A 237 -6.34 6.97 -4.65
N ILE A 238 -6.28 5.99 -3.75
CA ILE A 238 -6.63 4.60 -4.02
C ILE A 238 -7.84 4.20 -3.19
N VAL A 239 -8.75 3.45 -3.80
CA VAL A 239 -9.93 2.92 -3.15
C VAL A 239 -10.20 1.51 -3.62
N ASP A 240 -10.57 0.63 -2.70
CA ASP A 240 -11.12 -0.67 -3.06
C ASP A 240 -12.60 -0.50 -3.42
N ALA A 241 -13.01 -1.07 -4.54
CA ALA A 241 -14.37 -0.96 -5.01
C ALA A 241 -14.82 -2.22 -5.75
N VAL A 242 -16.11 -2.47 -5.75
CA VAL A 242 -16.75 -3.54 -6.52
C VAL A 242 -17.65 -2.95 -7.59
N PHE A 243 -17.69 -3.59 -8.74
CA PHE A 243 -18.58 -3.20 -9.82
C PHE A 243 -19.93 -3.93 -9.68
N GLY A 244 -20.98 -3.13 -9.56
CA GLY A 244 -22.36 -3.62 -9.44
C GLY A 244 -23.29 -2.99 -10.49
N SER A 245 -24.58 -3.25 -10.39
CA SER A 245 -25.60 -2.71 -11.31
C SER A 245 -25.70 -1.18 -11.30
N GLY A 246 -25.29 -0.53 -10.21
CA GLY A 246 -25.27 0.93 -10.06
C GLY A 246 -23.90 1.59 -10.36
N GLY A 247 -22.93 0.84 -10.86
CA GLY A 247 -21.56 1.32 -11.07
C GLY A 247 -20.58 0.80 -10.03
N LEU A 248 -19.46 1.52 -9.83
CA LEU A 248 -18.48 1.20 -8.79
C LEU A 248 -19.00 1.66 -7.43
N THR A 249 -18.88 0.80 -6.44
CA THR A 249 -19.17 1.12 -5.04
C THR A 249 -17.94 0.82 -4.18
N PRO A 250 -17.52 1.76 -3.30
CA PRO A 250 -16.44 1.53 -2.35
C PRO A 250 -16.73 0.32 -1.47
N ARG A 251 -15.67 -0.31 -1.01
CA ARG A 251 -15.74 -1.48 -0.15
C ARG A 251 -14.82 -1.29 1.04
N THR A 252 -15.31 -1.57 2.23
CA THR A 252 -14.49 -1.60 3.45
C THR A 252 -14.23 -3.04 3.89
N MET A 253 -13.10 -3.27 4.54
CA MET A 253 -12.69 -4.57 5.09
C MET A 253 -12.29 -4.46 6.57
N ILE A 254 -13.05 -3.71 7.36
CA ILE A 254 -12.76 -3.55 8.79
C ILE A 254 -13.37 -4.70 9.61
N VAL A 255 -14.68 -4.88 9.52
CA VAL A 255 -15.45 -5.86 10.32
C VAL A 255 -15.83 -7.04 9.47
N GLU A 256 -16.48 -6.79 8.36
CA GLU A 256 -16.86 -7.77 7.35
C GLU A 256 -15.85 -7.78 6.19
N PRO A 257 -15.79 -8.84 5.40
CA PRO A 257 -14.87 -8.92 4.26
C PRO A 257 -15.03 -7.78 3.25
N SER A 258 -16.26 -7.36 3.03
CA SER A 258 -16.58 -6.24 2.16
C SER A 258 -17.99 -5.72 2.40
N TYR A 259 -18.15 -4.42 2.33
CA TYR A 259 -19.45 -3.75 2.29
C TYR A 259 -19.58 -2.99 0.97
N PRO A 260 -20.56 -3.32 0.13
CA PRO A 260 -20.92 -2.46 -0.98
C PRO A 260 -21.60 -1.21 -0.41
N ILE A 261 -21.03 -0.04 -0.66
CA ILE A 261 -21.55 1.22 -0.16
C ILE A 261 -21.90 2.09 -1.35
N THR A 262 -23.14 2.57 -1.37
CA THR A 262 -23.65 3.49 -2.38
C THR A 262 -23.91 4.84 -1.74
N GLY A 263 -23.60 5.93 -2.44
CA GLY A 263 -23.88 7.27 -1.99
C GLY A 263 -22.65 8.00 -1.50
N VAL A 264 -22.78 8.72 -0.40
CA VAL A 264 -21.74 9.60 0.13
C VAL A 264 -20.54 8.82 0.64
N LEU A 265 -19.36 9.33 0.36
CA LEU A 265 -18.11 8.76 0.84
C LEU A 265 -17.80 9.33 2.22
N PHE A 266 -17.81 8.45 3.23
CA PHE A 266 -17.38 8.79 4.58
C PHE A 266 -16.16 7.98 4.96
N PRO A 267 -15.31 8.46 5.86
CA PRO A 267 -14.12 7.76 6.31
C PRO A 267 -14.41 6.35 6.81
N ASP A 268 -15.45 6.17 7.60
CA ASP A 268 -15.87 4.88 8.15
C ASP A 268 -16.40 3.90 7.09
N THR A 269 -16.87 4.41 5.95
CA THR A 269 -17.40 3.61 4.84
C THR A 269 -16.37 3.31 3.75
N MET A 270 -15.26 4.06 3.69
CA MET A 270 -14.20 3.89 2.69
C MET A 270 -12.96 3.20 3.24
N PHE A 271 -12.87 3.09 4.55
CA PHE A 271 -11.72 2.51 5.19
C PHE A 271 -11.54 1.04 4.80
N ASN A 272 -10.40 0.71 4.23
CA ASN A 272 -10.05 -0.67 3.90
C ASN A 272 -8.73 -1.08 4.54
N ALA A 273 -8.83 -1.96 5.53
CA ALA A 273 -7.68 -2.50 6.25
C ALA A 273 -6.64 -3.18 5.36
N ALA A 274 -7.01 -3.61 4.14
CA ALA A 274 -6.06 -4.20 3.20
C ALA A 274 -4.94 -3.24 2.82
N TYR A 275 -5.17 -1.94 2.92
CA TYR A 275 -4.17 -0.91 2.59
C TYR A 275 -3.53 -0.28 3.83
N SER A 276 -3.67 -0.89 5.00
CA SER A 276 -2.99 -0.41 6.20
C SER A 276 -1.47 -0.54 6.07
N PRO A 277 -0.68 0.31 6.74
CA PRO A 277 0.78 0.20 6.75
C PRO A 277 1.27 -1.20 7.15
N ARG A 278 0.60 -1.85 8.11
CA ARG A 278 0.92 -3.23 8.49
C ARG A 278 0.72 -4.20 7.33
N ASN A 279 -0.38 -4.11 6.58
CA ASN A 279 -0.63 -4.99 5.44
C ASN A 279 0.33 -4.72 4.27
N MET A 280 0.69 -3.46 4.05
CA MET A 280 1.77 -3.09 3.11
C MET A 280 3.10 -3.75 3.51
N LEU A 281 3.43 -3.74 4.80
CA LEU A 281 4.61 -4.39 5.33
C LEU A 281 4.54 -5.91 5.16
N MET A 282 3.36 -6.52 5.39
CA MET A 282 3.14 -7.96 5.17
C MET A 282 3.28 -8.35 3.70
N ALA A 283 2.85 -7.51 2.76
CA ALA A 283 3.06 -7.73 1.32
C ALA A 283 4.54 -7.75 0.94
N ASN A 284 5.36 -6.99 1.65
CA ASN A 284 6.81 -6.88 1.46
C ASN A 284 7.63 -7.78 2.41
N LYS A 285 6.97 -8.62 3.22
CA LYS A 285 7.59 -9.45 4.25
C LYS A 285 8.75 -10.31 3.71
N GLY A 286 8.56 -10.92 2.55
CA GLY A 286 9.58 -11.76 1.93
C GLY A 286 10.84 -11.00 1.52
N TYR A 287 10.70 -9.75 1.09
CA TYR A 287 11.82 -8.88 0.75
C TYR A 287 12.58 -8.42 2.00
N VAL A 288 11.88 -7.96 3.02
CA VAL A 288 12.49 -7.58 4.31
C VAL A 288 13.17 -8.79 4.95
N GLY A 289 12.57 -9.96 4.83
CA GLY A 289 13.06 -11.23 5.34
C GLY A 289 14.38 -11.71 4.74
N MET A 290 14.86 -11.12 3.65
CA MET A 290 16.16 -11.45 3.08
C MET A 290 17.29 -11.24 4.09
N SER A 291 17.16 -10.28 4.99
CA SER A 291 18.17 -9.96 6.02
C SER A 291 17.67 -10.04 7.46
N ALA A 292 16.36 -9.97 7.71
CA ALA A 292 15.78 -9.88 9.03
C ALA A 292 14.91 -11.10 9.37
N SER A 293 14.84 -11.48 10.66
CA SER A 293 13.96 -12.54 11.18
C SER A 293 12.72 -11.98 11.88
N GLY A 294 12.59 -10.66 11.95
CA GLY A 294 11.45 -10.00 12.57
C GLY A 294 11.57 -8.49 12.55
N LEU A 295 10.46 -7.86 12.85
CA LEU A 295 10.33 -6.40 12.89
C LEU A 295 9.64 -6.01 14.19
N MET A 296 10.18 -4.97 14.84
CA MET A 296 9.61 -4.38 16.04
C MET A 296 9.20 -2.94 15.72
N PHE A 297 7.98 -2.59 16.06
CA PHE A 297 7.50 -1.22 15.95
C PHE A 297 8.36 -0.27 16.80
N THR A 298 8.69 0.90 16.26
CA THR A 298 9.49 1.92 16.94
C THR A 298 8.75 3.25 17.10
N SER A 299 8.11 3.72 16.05
CA SER A 299 7.40 5.01 16.07
C SER A 299 6.36 5.08 14.94
N SER A 300 5.47 6.05 15.05
CA SER A 300 4.53 6.45 14.00
C SER A 300 4.47 7.97 13.93
N GLU A 301 4.31 8.50 12.75
CA GLU A 301 4.06 9.93 12.52
C GLU A 301 2.58 10.30 12.71
N GLY A 302 1.69 9.33 12.79
CA GLY A 302 0.28 9.48 13.02
C GLY A 302 -0.24 8.65 14.18
N ASN A 303 -1.51 8.34 14.19
CA ASN A 303 -2.13 7.50 15.21
C ASN A 303 -2.12 6.02 14.80
N ALA A 304 -1.19 5.24 15.35
CA ALA A 304 -1.07 3.80 15.11
C ALA A 304 -1.74 2.93 16.19
N ASP A 305 -2.58 3.51 17.05
CA ASP A 305 -3.29 2.78 18.12
C ASP A 305 -4.43 1.89 17.62
N VAL A 306 -4.52 1.74 16.32
CA VAL A 306 -5.60 0.98 15.68
C VAL A 306 -5.32 -0.52 15.77
N SER A 307 -6.38 -1.26 16.07
CA SER A 307 -6.39 -2.73 16.02
C SER A 307 -7.51 -3.23 15.12
N ILE A 308 -7.15 -4.08 14.16
CA ILE A 308 -8.08 -4.67 13.21
C ILE A 308 -8.21 -6.16 13.53
N LYS A 309 -9.41 -6.61 13.88
CA LYS A 309 -9.66 -8.00 14.30
C LYS A 309 -8.69 -8.49 15.38
N GLY A 310 -8.32 -7.61 16.32
CA GLY A 310 -7.39 -7.92 17.41
C GLY A 310 -5.91 -7.86 17.02
N ILE A 311 -5.58 -7.50 15.79
CA ILE A 311 -4.19 -7.33 15.33
C ILE A 311 -3.87 -5.83 15.34
N SER A 312 -2.95 -5.43 16.19
CA SER A 312 -2.53 -4.03 16.32
C SER A 312 -1.59 -3.64 15.18
N GLU A 313 -1.77 -2.42 14.64
CA GLU A 313 -0.83 -1.81 13.68
C GLU A 313 0.59 -1.67 14.27
N ARG A 314 0.72 -1.53 15.59
CA ARG A 314 1.99 -1.53 16.34
C ARG A 314 2.54 -2.93 16.62
N GLY A 315 1.84 -3.99 16.24
CA GLY A 315 2.27 -5.35 16.51
C GLY A 315 3.58 -5.69 15.79
N GLY A 316 4.51 -6.34 16.50
CA GLY A 316 5.70 -6.90 15.88
C GLY A 316 5.35 -7.95 14.81
N ILE A 317 6.28 -8.20 13.90
CA ILE A 317 6.13 -9.17 12.82
C ILE A 317 7.25 -10.18 12.92
N SER A 318 6.91 -11.47 13.01
CA SER A 318 7.87 -12.58 12.86
C SER A 318 8.02 -12.92 11.38
N ILE A 319 9.23 -13.19 10.96
CA ILE A 319 9.58 -13.58 9.60
C ILE A 319 10.24 -14.96 9.66
N GLU A 320 9.51 -15.95 9.20
CA GLU A 320 9.99 -17.33 9.14
C GLU A 320 10.87 -17.53 7.90
N ASP A 321 11.69 -18.58 7.91
CA ASP A 321 12.55 -18.89 6.75
C ASP A 321 11.74 -19.16 5.47
N SER A 322 10.54 -19.70 5.61
CA SER A 322 9.60 -19.91 4.50
C SER A 322 9.06 -18.63 3.86
N ASP A 323 9.04 -17.53 4.61
CA ASP A 323 8.60 -16.21 4.11
C ASP A 323 9.65 -15.54 3.22
N ARG A 324 10.91 -15.91 3.39
CA ARG A 324 12.03 -15.25 2.72
C ARG A 324 12.03 -15.54 1.22
N LEU A 325 12.08 -14.49 0.43
CA LEU A 325 12.25 -14.63 -1.02
C LEU A 325 13.62 -15.19 -1.37
N LEU A 326 14.64 -14.56 -0.84
CA LEU A 326 16.05 -14.86 -1.06
C LEU A 326 16.82 -14.63 0.23
N ARG A 327 18.10 -14.92 0.22
CA ARG A 327 19.06 -14.52 1.25
C ARG A 327 19.73 -13.20 0.85
N SER A 328 20.27 -12.50 1.82
CA SER A 328 21.12 -11.31 1.58
C SER A 328 22.51 -11.65 1.00
N ASP A 329 22.76 -12.93 0.80
CA ASP A 329 24.05 -13.44 0.28
C ASP A 329 24.04 -13.41 -1.26
N LYS A 330 25.16 -12.99 -1.84
CA LYS A 330 25.48 -13.10 -3.28
C LYS A 330 26.66 -13.99 -3.50
N ILE A 331 26.61 -14.78 -4.56
CA ILE A 331 27.73 -15.60 -5.00
C ILE A 331 28.14 -15.23 -6.41
N LYS A 332 29.45 -15.06 -6.62
CA LYS A 332 30.04 -15.07 -7.95
C LYS A 332 30.74 -16.41 -8.17
N VAL A 333 30.32 -17.11 -9.22
CA VAL A 333 30.87 -18.41 -9.62
C VAL A 333 31.50 -18.26 -10.98
N SER A 334 32.77 -18.62 -11.11
CA SER A 334 33.44 -18.71 -12.41
C SER A 334 33.55 -20.17 -12.82
N THR A 335 33.07 -20.51 -14.01
CA THR A 335 33.16 -21.86 -14.59
C THR A 335 34.03 -21.86 -15.82
N ILE A 336 34.53 -23.04 -16.21
CA ILE A 336 35.31 -23.24 -17.45
C ILE A 336 34.33 -23.67 -18.56
N GLY A 337 34.49 -23.11 -19.76
CA GLY A 337 33.66 -23.46 -20.92
C GLY A 337 32.62 -22.41 -21.27
N LEU A 338 31.64 -22.80 -22.05
CA LEU A 338 30.51 -21.94 -22.45
C LEU A 338 29.35 -22.09 -21.47
N SER A 339 28.54 -21.04 -21.36
CA SER A 339 27.32 -21.09 -20.55
C SER A 339 26.37 -22.16 -21.10
N PRO A 340 25.87 -23.07 -20.26
CA PRO A 340 24.85 -24.04 -20.66
C PRO A 340 23.44 -23.41 -20.78
N PHE A 341 23.29 -22.12 -20.46
CA PHE A 341 22.01 -21.44 -20.40
C PHE A 341 21.84 -20.42 -21.53
N PRO A 342 20.62 -20.16 -21.96
CA PRO A 342 20.30 -18.99 -22.77
C PRO A 342 20.73 -17.70 -22.07
N GLY A 343 21.19 -16.68 -22.81
CA GLY A 343 21.69 -15.42 -22.26
C GLY A 343 20.71 -14.64 -21.39
N ASN A 344 19.42 -15.01 -21.41
CA ASN A 344 18.35 -14.43 -20.57
C ASN A 344 17.78 -15.43 -19.55
N TYR A 345 18.56 -16.45 -19.17
CA TYR A 345 18.11 -17.47 -18.22
C TYR A 345 17.85 -16.87 -16.84
N LYS A 346 16.62 -17.04 -16.37
CA LYS A 346 16.16 -16.55 -15.06
C LYS A 346 15.79 -17.68 -14.06
N GLY A 347 16.11 -18.94 -14.42
CA GLY A 347 15.79 -20.10 -13.60
C GLY A 347 16.72 -20.29 -12.42
N ARG A 348 16.38 -21.28 -11.57
CA ARG A 348 17.23 -21.69 -10.46
C ARG A 348 18.45 -22.47 -10.97
N VAL A 349 19.58 -22.20 -10.33
CA VAL A 349 20.82 -22.96 -10.53
C VAL A 349 21.34 -23.49 -9.19
N SER A 350 22.11 -24.57 -9.25
CA SER A 350 22.83 -25.07 -8.09
C SER A 350 24.34 -25.17 -8.41
N CYS A 351 25.16 -24.91 -7.42
CA CYS A 351 26.61 -25.16 -7.51
C CYS A 351 27.11 -25.76 -6.20
N SER A 352 28.04 -26.72 -6.30
CA SER A 352 28.68 -27.34 -5.15
C SER A 352 30.12 -26.89 -5.07
N PHE A 353 30.50 -26.31 -3.93
CA PHE A 353 31.86 -25.84 -3.70
C PHE A 353 32.25 -26.02 -2.23
N SER A 354 33.45 -26.55 -1.99
CA SER A 354 33.96 -26.79 -0.61
C SER A 354 32.99 -27.56 0.30
N GLY A 355 32.30 -28.57 -0.26
CA GLY A 355 31.40 -29.45 0.52
C GLY A 355 30.04 -28.85 0.85
N LYS A 356 29.71 -27.67 0.32
CA LYS A 356 28.39 -27.05 0.44
C LYS A 356 27.73 -26.94 -0.92
N THR A 357 26.40 -27.06 -0.94
CA THR A 357 25.59 -26.82 -2.14
C THR A 357 24.84 -25.51 -1.99
N TYR A 358 24.97 -24.67 -2.97
CA TYR A 358 24.36 -23.35 -3.07
C TYR A 358 23.28 -23.38 -4.14
N VAL A 359 22.10 -22.95 -3.82
CA VAL A 359 20.96 -22.85 -4.75
C VAL A 359 20.52 -21.40 -4.82
N GLY A 360 20.45 -20.86 -6.03
CA GLY A 360 20.08 -19.46 -6.25
C GLY A 360 19.54 -19.21 -7.65
N TYR A 361 19.31 -17.95 -7.95
CA TYR A 361 18.86 -17.48 -9.25
C TYR A 361 19.96 -16.67 -9.91
N VAL A 362 20.12 -16.84 -11.22
CA VAL A 362 21.10 -16.07 -11.99
C VAL A 362 20.63 -14.63 -12.09
N SER A 363 21.41 -13.69 -11.56
CA SER A 363 21.19 -12.25 -11.72
C SER A 363 21.98 -11.67 -12.89
N ASP A 364 23.20 -12.22 -13.16
CA ASP A 364 24.04 -11.80 -14.27
C ASP A 364 24.87 -12.96 -14.79
N ILE A 365 25.17 -12.93 -16.10
CA ILE A 365 26.06 -13.88 -16.78
C ILE A 365 27.04 -13.07 -17.64
N THR A 366 28.32 -13.23 -17.37
CA THR A 366 29.37 -12.63 -18.18
C THR A 366 30.22 -13.71 -18.83
N GLU A 367 30.18 -13.83 -20.15
CA GLU A 367 31.00 -14.79 -20.92
C GLU A 367 32.28 -14.13 -21.43
N ARG A 368 33.42 -14.76 -21.18
CA ARG A 368 34.72 -14.38 -21.73
C ARG A 368 35.11 -15.38 -22.79
N ILE A 369 34.92 -14.99 -24.05
CA ILE A 369 35.22 -15.84 -25.22
C ILE A 369 36.68 -15.66 -25.63
N GLY A 370 37.41 -16.76 -25.76
CA GLY A 370 38.79 -16.76 -26.20
C GLY A 370 39.64 -17.90 -25.61
N LYS A 371 40.95 -17.74 -25.59
CA LYS A 371 41.85 -18.73 -24.99
C LYS A 371 41.65 -18.72 -23.46
N GLY A 372 41.16 -19.85 -22.92
CA GLY A 372 40.79 -19.96 -21.50
C GLY A 372 39.37 -19.40 -21.23
N GLN A 373 38.40 -19.83 -22.03
CA GLN A 373 36.98 -19.46 -21.89
C GLN A 373 36.50 -19.68 -20.48
N THR A 374 35.92 -18.63 -19.90
CA THR A 374 35.26 -18.69 -18.60
C THR A 374 33.91 -18.00 -18.68
N VAL A 375 32.98 -18.48 -17.85
CA VAL A 375 31.70 -17.83 -17.63
C VAL A 375 31.58 -17.48 -16.16
N ASP A 376 31.34 -16.21 -15.89
CA ASP A 376 31.11 -15.68 -14.55
C ASP A 376 29.61 -15.52 -14.34
N TYR A 377 29.07 -16.18 -13.31
CA TYR A 377 27.70 -16.09 -12.89
C TYR A 377 27.61 -15.28 -11.59
N GLU A 378 26.68 -14.35 -11.54
CA GLU A 378 26.26 -13.75 -10.27
C GLU A 378 24.93 -14.36 -9.84
N LEU A 379 24.87 -14.92 -8.63
CA LEU A 379 23.71 -15.63 -8.12
C LEU A 379 23.14 -14.93 -6.90
N LEU A 380 21.82 -14.72 -6.93
CA LEU A 380 21.00 -14.36 -5.75
C LEU A 380 20.64 -15.65 -5.04
N LEU A 381 21.13 -15.83 -3.81
CA LEU A 381 20.96 -17.09 -3.09
C LEU A 381 19.55 -17.28 -2.52
N LYS A 382 19.05 -18.52 -2.67
CA LYS A 382 17.87 -19.01 -1.98
C LYS A 382 18.24 -19.86 -0.77
N ASN A 383 19.07 -20.89 -0.98
CA ASN A 383 19.45 -21.85 0.03
C ASN A 383 20.95 -22.16 -0.01
N ILE A 384 21.48 -22.57 1.17
CA ILE A 384 22.79 -23.16 1.35
C ILE A 384 22.59 -24.45 2.15
N THR A 385 23.01 -25.61 1.63
CA THR A 385 22.95 -26.90 2.29
C THR A 385 24.31 -27.59 2.35
#